data_a08927bff6834bd58a508d763fb5674d
#
_entry.id   a08927bff6834bd58a508d763fb5674d
#
_cell.length_a   1.000
_cell.length_b   1.000
_cell.length_c   1.000
_cell.angle_alpha   90.00
_cell.angle_beta   90.00
_cell.angle_gamma   90.00
#
_symmetry.space_group_name_H-M   'P 1'
#
loop_
_entity.id
_entity.type
_entity.pdbx_description
1 polymer ?
#
loop_
_entity_poly.entity_id
_entity_poly.type
_entity_poly.pdbx_seq_one_letter_code
_entity_poly.pdbx_strand_id
1 'polypeptide(L)'
;MVTVNAEPTVEVVKLDARGLKCPMPIVKTAQAIKTIPSGGFVEVLATDRGSVKDFAAWSRSTGNEIVEQSADGGVFRFVLRRK
;
A
#
# COMPACT_ATOMS: atom_id res chain seq x y z
N MET A 1 -3.74 19.59 -28.54
CA MET A 1 -3.83 19.14 -28.05
C MET A 1 -3.74 18.88 -27.20
N VAL A 2 -3.83 18.62 -26.65
CA VAL A 2 -3.86 18.20 -25.86
C VAL A 2 -3.70 17.84 -25.15
N THR A 3 -3.64 17.65 -24.65
CA THR A 3 -3.58 17.18 -23.95
C THR A 3 -3.51 16.92 -23.16
N VAL A 4 -3.58 16.78 -22.92
CA VAL A 4 -3.53 16.34 -22.21
C VAL A 4 -3.53 16.13 -21.33
N ASN A 5 -3.50 15.59 -21.05
CA ASN A 5 -3.58 15.17 -19.99
C ASN A 5 -2.96 15.65 -19.07
N ALA A 6 -3.16 16.20 -18.73
CA ALA A 6 -2.45 16.72 -17.85
C ALA A 6 -2.84 16.59 -16.53
N GLU A 7 -3.65 15.85 -16.19
CA GLU A 7 -3.86 15.75 -14.89
C GLU A 7 -2.85 15.05 -14.24
N PRO A 8 -2.49 15.46 -13.10
CA PRO A 8 -1.52 14.83 -12.34
C PRO A 8 -2.04 13.52 -12.03
N THR A 9 -1.57 12.62 -12.69
CA THR A 9 -1.89 11.34 -12.35
C THR A 9 -1.28 11.01 -11.08
N VAL A 10 -2.06 10.63 -10.19
CA VAL A 10 -1.56 10.08 -9.00
C VAL A 10 -1.18 8.68 -9.32
N GLU A 11 0.08 8.43 -9.43
CA GLU A 11 0.54 7.09 -9.65
C GLU A 11 0.38 6.27 -8.40
N VAL A 12 -0.25 5.13 -8.53
CA VAL A 12 -0.36 4.18 -7.45
C VAL A 12 0.56 3.02 -7.77
N VAL A 13 1.58 2.83 -6.95
CA VAL A 13 2.47 1.69 -7.10
C VAL A 13 1.75 0.47 -6.58
N LYS A 14 1.70 -0.60 -7.37
CA LYS A 14 1.01 -1.81 -6.99
C LYS A 14 2.00 -2.85 -6.51
N LEU A 15 1.76 -3.39 -5.33
CA LEU A 15 2.62 -4.36 -4.73
C LEU A 15 1.83 -5.64 -4.45
N ASP A 16 2.25 -6.73 -5.06
CA ASP A 16 1.61 -8.01 -4.84
C ASP A 16 2.39 -8.78 -3.77
N ALA A 17 1.83 -8.84 -2.57
CA ALA A 17 2.42 -9.58 -1.48
C ALA A 17 1.60 -10.82 -1.13
N ARG A 18 0.76 -11.28 -2.07
CA ARG A 18 -0.03 -12.49 -1.85
C ARG A 18 0.91 -13.68 -1.70
N GLY A 19 0.56 -14.60 -0.81
CA GLY A 19 1.37 -15.78 -0.54
C GLY A 19 2.54 -15.54 0.40
N LEU A 20 2.83 -14.29 0.74
CA LEU A 20 3.90 -13.99 1.68
C LEU A 20 3.35 -13.98 3.10
N LYS A 21 4.16 -14.43 4.03
CA LYS A 21 3.78 -14.48 5.45
C LYS A 21 4.38 -13.31 6.20
N CYS A 22 3.72 -12.94 7.28
CA CYS A 22 4.22 -11.93 8.19
C CYS A 22 5.66 -12.23 8.59
N PRO A 23 6.55 -11.24 8.57
CA PRO A 23 6.31 -9.82 8.34
C PRO A 23 6.58 -9.35 6.91
N MET A 24 6.69 -10.29 5.95
CA MET A 24 7.13 -9.93 4.62
C MET A 24 6.26 -8.91 3.88
N PRO A 25 4.92 -8.94 4.02
CA PRO A 25 4.11 -7.89 3.39
C PRO A 25 4.51 -6.49 3.86
N ILE A 26 4.79 -6.34 5.14
CA ILE A 26 5.21 -5.05 5.71
C ILE A 26 6.60 -4.67 5.20
N VAL A 27 7.52 -5.63 5.19
CA VAL A 27 8.89 -5.38 4.72
C VAL A 27 8.88 -4.90 3.27
N LYS A 28 8.11 -5.57 2.42
CA LYS A 28 8.00 -5.19 1.02
C LYS A 28 7.36 -3.82 0.85
N THR A 29 6.34 -3.53 1.65
CA THR A 29 5.67 -2.22 1.61
C THR A 29 6.62 -1.12 2.05
N ALA A 30 7.39 -1.37 3.10
CA ALA A 30 8.35 -0.38 3.59
C ALA A 30 9.42 -0.07 2.53
N GLN A 31 9.83 -1.07 1.77
CA GLN A 31 10.76 -0.85 0.67
C GLN A 31 10.11 -0.06 -0.47
N ALA A 32 8.90 -0.44 -0.85
CA ALA A 32 8.21 0.21 -1.95
C ALA A 32 7.88 1.67 -1.66
N ILE A 33 7.48 1.96 -0.42
CA ILE A 33 7.05 3.30 -0.07
C ILE A 33 8.20 4.31 -0.16
N LYS A 34 9.44 3.83 -0.02
CA LYS A 34 10.61 4.70 -0.14
C LYS A 34 10.85 5.15 -1.56
N THR A 35 10.26 4.49 -2.53
CA THR A 35 10.49 4.80 -3.94
C THR A 35 9.49 5.81 -4.48
N ILE A 36 8.52 6.24 -3.68
CA ILE A 36 7.51 7.17 -4.13
C ILE A 36 7.63 8.47 -3.36
N PRO A 37 7.15 9.59 -3.93
CA PRO A 37 7.24 10.85 -3.24
C PRO A 37 6.23 10.93 -2.10
N SER A 38 6.46 11.86 -1.21
CA SER A 38 5.54 12.19 -0.12
C SER A 38 4.16 12.46 -0.71
N GLY A 39 3.14 11.86 -0.14
CA GLY A 39 1.78 11.98 -0.67
C GLY A 39 1.44 10.97 -1.74
N GLY A 40 2.41 10.18 -2.21
CA GLY A 40 2.14 9.13 -3.18
C GLY A 40 1.47 7.93 -2.53
N PHE A 41 1.00 6.99 -3.35
CA PHE A 41 0.21 5.86 -2.89
C PHE A 41 0.83 4.53 -3.27
N VAL A 42 0.64 3.54 -2.38
CA VAL A 42 0.99 2.14 -2.65
C VAL A 42 -0.24 1.29 -2.39
N GLU A 43 -0.59 0.44 -3.35
CA GLU A 43 -1.64 -0.54 -3.17
C GLU A 43 -1.00 -1.89 -2.90
N VAL A 44 -1.35 -2.52 -1.79
CA VAL A 44 -0.76 -3.80 -1.39
C VAL A 44 -1.85 -4.86 -1.34
N LEU A 45 -1.58 -6.01 -1.94
CA LEU A 45 -2.43 -7.17 -1.82
C LEU A 45 -1.70 -8.18 -0.94
N ALA A 46 -2.39 -8.73 0.05
CA ALA A 46 -1.80 -9.70 0.96
C ALA A 46 -2.82 -10.77 1.29
N THR A 47 -2.35 -11.96 1.63
CA THR A 47 -3.24 -13.07 2.00
C THR A 47 -3.00 -13.55 3.43
N ASP A 48 -1.96 -13.08 4.09
CA ASP A 48 -1.68 -13.47 5.46
C ASP A 48 -2.65 -12.78 6.42
N ARG A 49 -3.23 -13.56 7.33
CA ARG A 49 -4.23 -13.03 8.26
C ARG A 49 -3.68 -11.96 9.18
N GLY A 50 -2.41 -12.03 9.50
CA GLY A 50 -1.76 -11.04 10.37
C GLY A 50 -1.62 -9.68 9.71
N SER A 51 -1.84 -9.58 8.39
CA SER A 51 -1.62 -8.34 7.65
C SER A 51 -2.47 -7.19 8.16
N VAL A 52 -3.71 -7.45 8.55
CA VAL A 52 -4.60 -6.37 9.01
C VAL A 52 -4.02 -5.69 10.23
N LYS A 53 -3.61 -6.47 11.24
CA LYS A 53 -3.03 -5.91 12.45
C LYS A 53 -1.67 -5.29 12.18
N ASP A 54 -0.87 -5.94 11.35
CA ASP A 54 0.48 -5.47 11.06
C ASP A 54 0.45 -4.13 10.31
N PHE A 55 -0.43 -3.98 9.32
CA PHE A 55 -0.53 -2.73 8.59
C PHE A 55 -1.10 -1.61 9.47
N ALA A 56 -2.05 -1.93 10.34
CA ALA A 56 -2.58 -0.93 11.26
C ALA A 56 -1.47 -0.41 12.20
N ALA A 57 -0.67 -1.32 12.74
CA ALA A 57 0.42 -0.94 13.65
C ALA A 57 1.50 -0.16 12.90
N TRP A 58 1.85 -0.61 11.70
CA TRP A 58 2.87 0.04 10.90
C TRP A 58 2.43 1.45 10.48
N SER A 59 1.16 1.60 10.11
CA SER A 59 0.60 2.90 9.75
C SER A 59 0.72 3.88 10.91
N ARG A 60 0.36 3.44 12.13
CA ARG A 60 0.47 4.30 13.31
C ARG A 60 1.92 4.65 13.62
N SER A 61 2.79 3.68 13.48
CA SER A 61 4.20 3.86 13.82
C SER A 61 4.92 4.79 12.85
N THR A 62 4.59 4.73 11.57
CA THR A 62 5.31 5.48 10.54
C THR A 62 4.62 6.75 10.12
N GLY A 63 3.32 6.86 10.37
CA GLY A 63 2.54 8.00 9.88
C GLY A 63 2.08 7.84 8.44
N ASN A 64 2.37 6.70 7.79
CA ASN A 64 1.83 6.43 6.46
C ASN A 64 0.40 5.96 6.63
N GLU A 65 -0.54 6.68 6.02
CA GLU A 65 -1.95 6.50 6.30
C GLU A 65 -2.56 5.39 5.44
N ILE A 66 -3.36 4.53 6.05
CA ILE A 66 -4.18 3.58 5.29
C ILE A 66 -5.42 4.34 4.85
N VAL A 67 -5.51 4.63 3.55
CA VAL A 67 -6.63 5.41 3.02
C VAL A 67 -7.76 4.54 2.51
N GLU A 68 -7.47 3.28 2.15
CA GLU A 68 -8.48 2.30 1.78
C GLU A 68 -8.07 0.93 2.29
N GLN A 69 -9.06 0.15 2.65
CA GLN A 69 -8.82 -1.21 3.12
C GLN A 69 -10.04 -2.06 2.78
N SER A 70 -9.79 -3.24 2.22
CA SER A 70 -10.87 -4.15 1.90
C SER A 70 -10.37 -5.58 1.97
N ALA A 71 -11.31 -6.52 1.98
CA ALA A 71 -11.00 -7.94 1.97
C ALA A 71 -12.02 -8.64 1.09
N ASP A 72 -11.55 -9.54 0.25
CA ASP A 72 -12.41 -10.26 -0.66
C ASP A 72 -11.75 -11.59 -1.01
N GLY A 73 -12.45 -12.70 -0.74
CA GLY A 73 -11.95 -14.01 -1.13
C GLY A 73 -10.61 -14.37 -0.51
N GLY A 74 -10.35 -13.93 0.72
CA GLY A 74 -9.07 -14.22 1.38
C GLY A 74 -7.94 -13.30 1.00
N VAL A 75 -8.20 -12.31 0.16
CA VAL A 75 -7.19 -11.32 -0.21
C VAL A 75 -7.51 -10.01 0.49
N PHE A 76 -6.53 -9.49 1.22
CA PHE A 76 -6.63 -8.18 1.87
C PHE A 76 -5.99 -7.16 0.98
N ARG A 77 -6.66 -6.04 0.79
CA ARG A 77 -6.15 -4.95 -0.04
C ARG A 77 -6.01 -3.71 0.83
N PHE A 78 -4.84 -3.11 0.77
CA PHE A 78 -4.55 -1.89 1.52
C PHE A 78 -4.03 -0.84 0.55
N VAL A 79 -4.54 0.38 0.64
CA VAL A 79 -3.97 1.51 -0.08
C VAL A 79 -3.42 2.46 0.96
N LEU A 80 -2.12 2.72 0.87
CA LEU A 80 -1.43 3.56 1.84
C LEU A 80 -0.89 4.79 1.16
N ARG A 81 -0.98 5.91 1.85
CA ARG A 81 -0.43 7.16 1.38
C ARG A 81 0.84 7.46 2.14
N ARG A 82 1.93 7.73 1.42
CA ARG A 82 3.18 8.07 2.06
C ARG A 82 3.09 9.42 2.76
N LYS A 83 3.57 9.45 3.99
CA LYS A 83 3.62 10.64 4.80
C LYS A 83 4.52 11.73 4.19
#